data_7ea3375603227e7dfe6bdc9a238e1000
#
_entry.id   7ea3375603227e7dfe6bdc9a238e1000
#
_cell.length_a   1.000
_cell.length_b   1.000
_cell.length_c   1.000
_cell.angle_alpha   90.00
_cell.angle_beta   90.00
_cell.angle_gamma   90.00
#
_symmetry.space_group_name_H-M   'P 1'
#
loop_
_entity.id
_entity.type
_entity.pdbx_description
1 polymer ?
#
loop_
_entity_poly.entity_id
_entity_poly.type
_entity_poly.pdbx_seq_one_letter_code
_entity_poly.pdbx_strand_id
1 'polypeptide(L)'
;MPEGKAFPATLESWKQIAAYLNRSERTVRRWEADEGLPVHRHGHHKQDTVFARVDEIDRWVRQRTRKAPSTAIAAPSGSASPAATAMLPDGRAAANAYLAEHDAITRTIDCYIASGRAGDSDLMRPAFHPEATMAGYCQGIEYSGSIEHLFEWIDANGPAPDINPRFARIEIFETIAIVHLEVQGWSGKLAGTDARISEVFTLLKRAGQWLITQKTFHWHDT
;
A
#
# COMPACT_ATOMS: atom_id res chain seq x y z
N MET A 1 0.25 18.99 16.60
CA MET A 1 -1.10 18.45 16.35
C MET A 1 -1.60 19.05 15.06
N PRO A 2 -1.58 18.36 13.89
CA PRO A 2 -2.35 18.81 12.75
C PRO A 2 -3.80 18.39 12.98
N GLU A 3 -4.68 19.37 13.00
CA GLU A 3 -6.12 19.21 13.12
C GLU A 3 -6.63 18.30 11.99
N GLY A 4 -7.23 17.17 12.37
CA GLY A 4 -7.96 16.32 11.44
C GLY A 4 -9.04 17.15 10.78
N LYS A 5 -9.00 17.23 9.43
CA LYS A 5 -9.99 17.91 8.62
C LYS A 5 -11.33 17.24 8.88
N ALA A 6 -12.14 17.82 9.79
CA ALA A 6 -13.49 17.37 10.04
C ALA A 6 -14.30 17.60 8.74
N PHE A 7 -14.73 16.54 8.11
CA PHE A 7 -15.63 16.66 6.98
C PHE A 7 -17.03 17.02 7.47
N PRO A 8 -17.77 17.91 6.76
CA PRO A 8 -19.15 18.22 7.10
C PRO A 8 -20.02 16.96 6.96
N ALA A 9 -21.12 16.90 7.70
CA ALA A 9 -22.06 15.76 7.66
C ALA A 9 -22.65 15.50 6.26
N THR A 10 -22.59 16.50 5.38
CA THR A 10 -23.03 16.43 3.98
C THR A 10 -21.94 16.95 3.05
N LEU A 11 -21.65 16.21 2.00
CA LEU A 11 -20.69 16.53 0.94
C LEU A 11 -21.45 17.03 -0.28
N GLU A 12 -21.20 18.26 -0.71
CA GLU A 12 -22.06 18.97 -1.68
C GLU A 12 -21.53 18.98 -3.13
N SER A 13 -20.54 18.14 -3.43
CA SER A 13 -19.98 18.07 -4.79
C SER A 13 -19.24 16.76 -5.02
N TRP A 14 -19.13 16.37 -6.31
CA TRP A 14 -18.28 15.23 -6.70
C TRP A 14 -16.87 15.32 -6.16
N LYS A 15 -16.29 16.53 -6.13
CA LYS A 15 -14.95 16.78 -5.61
C LYS A 15 -14.85 16.49 -4.10
N GLN A 16 -15.86 16.88 -3.31
CA GLN A 16 -15.88 16.61 -1.87
C GLN A 16 -16.09 15.12 -1.60
N ILE A 17 -16.98 14.45 -2.33
CA ILE A 17 -17.22 13.00 -2.22
C ILE A 17 -15.94 12.22 -2.60
N ALA A 18 -15.28 12.63 -3.67
CA ALA A 18 -14.02 12.04 -4.11
C ALA A 18 -12.90 12.22 -3.06
N ALA A 19 -12.78 13.42 -2.50
CA ALA A 19 -11.83 13.71 -1.43
C ALA A 19 -12.10 12.90 -0.15
N TYR A 20 -13.37 12.77 0.24
CA TYR A 20 -13.77 11.97 1.40
C TYR A 20 -13.41 10.49 1.23
N LEU A 21 -13.70 9.93 0.06
CA LEU A 21 -13.42 8.53 -0.28
C LEU A 21 -11.95 8.29 -0.67
N ASN A 22 -11.12 9.34 -0.74
CA ASN A 22 -9.74 9.30 -1.23
C ASN A 22 -9.65 8.62 -2.61
N ARG A 23 -10.49 9.06 -3.56
CA ARG A 23 -10.57 8.53 -4.92
C ARG A 23 -10.75 9.66 -5.94
N SER A 24 -10.54 9.34 -7.23
CA SER A 24 -10.83 10.31 -8.31
C SER A 24 -12.34 10.47 -8.50
N GLU A 25 -12.79 11.64 -8.97
CA GLU A 25 -14.21 11.89 -9.32
C GLU A 25 -14.73 10.87 -10.33
N ARG A 26 -13.90 10.46 -11.30
CA ARG A 26 -14.24 9.42 -12.28
C ARG A 26 -14.57 8.09 -11.60
N THR A 27 -13.81 7.72 -10.61
CA THR A 27 -14.04 6.48 -9.85
C THR A 27 -15.33 6.55 -9.05
N VAL A 28 -15.58 7.69 -8.40
CA VAL A 28 -16.79 7.92 -7.58
C VAL A 28 -18.05 7.90 -8.43
N ARG A 29 -18.04 8.54 -9.61
CA ARG A 29 -19.14 8.50 -10.58
C ARG A 29 -19.42 7.08 -11.09
N ARG A 30 -18.36 6.29 -11.34
CA ARG A 30 -18.52 4.89 -11.71
C ARG A 30 -19.17 4.08 -10.58
N TRP A 31 -18.77 4.31 -9.34
CA TRP A 31 -19.35 3.63 -8.18
C TRP A 31 -20.82 4.00 -7.93
N GLU A 32 -21.20 5.25 -8.22
CA GLU A 32 -22.61 5.64 -8.20
C GLU A 32 -23.41 4.90 -9.28
N ALA A 33 -22.89 4.82 -10.52
CA ALA A 33 -23.57 4.18 -11.64
C ALA A 33 -23.63 2.65 -11.52
N ASP A 34 -22.52 2.02 -11.13
CA ASP A 34 -22.36 0.56 -11.24
C ASP A 34 -22.55 -0.17 -9.88
N GLU A 35 -22.31 0.52 -8.78
CA GLU A 35 -22.22 -0.12 -7.45
C GLU A 35 -23.17 0.52 -6.42
N GLY A 36 -24.00 1.48 -6.83
CA GLY A 36 -25.03 2.08 -5.97
C GLY A 36 -24.46 2.92 -4.81
N LEU A 37 -23.34 3.65 -5.04
CA LEU A 37 -22.88 4.63 -4.08
C LEU A 37 -23.98 5.67 -3.84
N PRO A 38 -24.39 5.95 -2.57
CA PRO A 38 -25.51 6.85 -2.28
C PRO A 38 -25.12 8.30 -2.57
N VAL A 39 -25.49 8.75 -3.76
CA VAL A 39 -25.36 10.15 -4.21
C VAL A 39 -26.73 10.67 -4.56
N HIS A 40 -27.10 11.81 -4.01
CA HIS A 40 -28.40 12.48 -4.21
C HIS A 40 -28.23 13.68 -5.13
N ARG A 41 -29.32 14.05 -5.83
CA ARG A 41 -29.36 15.22 -6.72
C ARG A 41 -30.36 16.24 -6.18
N HIS A 42 -29.97 17.50 -6.17
CA HIS A 42 -30.89 18.58 -5.87
C HIS A 42 -31.82 18.81 -7.06
N GLY A 43 -33.12 18.65 -6.87
CA GLY A 43 -34.15 18.78 -7.91
C GLY A 43 -34.48 20.22 -8.30
N HIS A 44 -33.51 21.05 -8.69
CA HIS A 44 -33.73 22.39 -9.23
C HIS A 44 -33.08 22.58 -10.59
N HIS A 45 -33.90 23.10 -11.52
CA HIS A 45 -33.52 23.37 -12.91
C HIS A 45 -32.23 24.19 -13.04
N LYS A 46 -31.28 23.64 -13.77
CA LYS A 46 -30.14 24.21 -14.52
C LYS A 46 -28.72 23.88 -14.10
N GLN A 47 -28.44 23.19 -12.97
CA GLN A 47 -27.14 22.55 -12.75
C GLN A 47 -27.35 21.33 -11.85
N ASP A 48 -26.91 20.15 -12.31
CA ASP A 48 -26.96 18.90 -11.54
C ASP A 48 -25.97 18.98 -10.35
N THR A 49 -26.33 19.71 -9.32
CA THR A 49 -25.61 19.69 -8.06
C THR A 49 -25.93 18.41 -7.31
N VAL A 50 -24.87 17.68 -6.95
CA VAL A 50 -24.99 16.42 -6.21
C VAL A 50 -24.56 16.63 -4.77
N PHE A 51 -25.18 15.83 -3.88
CA PHE A 51 -24.75 15.74 -2.49
C PHE A 51 -24.76 14.29 -2.02
N ALA A 52 -23.99 13.99 -0.99
CA ALA A 52 -23.99 12.70 -0.33
C ALA A 52 -23.82 12.90 1.18
N ARG A 53 -24.49 12.06 1.97
CA ARG A 53 -24.36 12.08 3.43
C ARG A 53 -23.26 11.15 3.87
N VAL A 54 -22.40 11.61 4.75
CA VAL A 54 -21.25 10.87 5.23
C VAL A 54 -21.65 9.54 5.86
N ASP A 55 -22.73 9.52 6.66
CA ASP A 55 -23.24 8.31 7.29
C ASP A 55 -23.73 7.25 6.28
N GLU A 56 -24.29 7.67 5.15
CA GLU A 56 -24.72 6.79 4.07
C GLU A 56 -23.53 6.23 3.30
N ILE A 57 -22.55 7.08 2.98
CA ILE A 57 -21.30 6.66 2.34
C ILE A 57 -20.59 5.61 3.21
N ASP A 58 -20.44 5.87 4.51
CA ASP A 58 -19.78 4.95 5.44
C ASP A 58 -20.52 3.61 5.56
N ARG A 59 -21.85 3.64 5.54
CA ARG A 59 -22.66 2.43 5.54
C ARG A 59 -22.46 1.64 4.25
N TRP A 60 -22.45 2.32 3.11
CA TRP A 60 -22.21 1.72 1.79
C TRP A 60 -20.79 1.12 1.70
N VAL A 61 -19.76 1.82 2.15
CA VAL A 61 -18.38 1.30 2.22
C VAL A 61 -18.34 0.02 3.06
N ARG A 62 -18.95 0.00 4.25
CA ARG A 62 -19.02 -1.19 5.10
C ARG A 62 -19.77 -2.35 4.45
N GLN A 63 -20.82 -2.08 3.69
CA GLN A 63 -21.60 -3.11 2.97
C GLN A 63 -20.83 -3.64 1.75
N ARG A 64 -20.12 -2.77 1.04
CA ARG A 64 -19.29 -3.14 -0.11
C ARG A 64 -18.15 -4.07 0.28
N THR A 65 -17.50 -3.81 1.42
CA THR A 65 -16.44 -4.67 1.96
C THR A 65 -16.97 -6.08 2.33
N ARG A 66 -18.27 -6.20 2.60
CA ARG A 66 -18.93 -7.49 2.87
C ARG A 66 -19.41 -8.20 1.60
N LYS A 67 -19.53 -7.49 0.47
CA LYS A 67 -20.15 -8.00 -0.77
C LYS A 67 -19.17 -8.06 -1.95
N ALA A 68 -17.85 -8.21 -1.71
CA ALA A 68 -16.90 -8.47 -2.78
C ALA A 68 -17.20 -9.85 -3.38
N PRO A 69 -17.64 -9.95 -4.66
CA PRO A 69 -17.93 -11.24 -5.26
C PRO A 69 -16.63 -11.95 -5.60
N SER A 70 -16.49 -13.17 -5.10
CA SER A 70 -15.59 -14.16 -5.67
C SER A 70 -16.02 -14.41 -7.11
N THR A 71 -15.23 -13.98 -8.08
CA THR A 71 -15.45 -14.31 -9.49
C THR A 71 -15.02 -15.75 -9.69
N ALA A 72 -15.97 -16.68 -9.52
CA ALA A 72 -15.81 -18.07 -9.89
C ALA A 72 -15.90 -18.18 -11.41
N ILE A 73 -14.82 -18.62 -12.05
CA ILE A 73 -14.81 -19.10 -13.43
C ILE A 73 -15.57 -20.41 -13.44
N ALA A 74 -16.64 -20.51 -14.25
CA ALA A 74 -17.46 -21.68 -14.41
C ALA A 74 -16.67 -22.84 -15.05
N ALA A 75 -16.64 -23.99 -14.41
CA ALA A 75 -16.27 -25.28 -15.00
C ALA A 75 -17.49 -26.24 -14.95
N PRO A 76 -17.59 -27.20 -15.89
CA PRO A 76 -18.84 -27.87 -16.21
C PRO A 76 -19.24 -28.95 -15.22
N SER A 77 -20.55 -29.21 -15.21
CA SER A 77 -21.31 -30.15 -14.38
C SER A 77 -20.79 -31.60 -14.37
N GLY A 78 -20.71 -32.19 -13.19
CA GLY A 78 -20.57 -33.62 -12.99
C GLY A 78 -20.91 -34.03 -11.56
N SER A 79 -22.10 -34.60 -11.41
CA SER A 79 -22.68 -35.49 -10.39
C SER A 79 -22.24 -35.46 -8.93
N ALA A 80 -23.26 -35.40 -8.11
CA ALA A 80 -23.43 -35.45 -6.67
C ALA A 80 -22.61 -36.49 -5.88
N SER A 81 -22.15 -36.10 -4.71
CA SER A 81 -22.25 -36.87 -3.45
C SER A 81 -21.99 -35.98 -2.22
N PRO A 82 -22.42 -36.35 -1.01
CA PRO A 82 -22.97 -35.42 -0.04
C PRO A 82 -21.97 -34.95 1.02
N ALA A 83 -22.28 -33.77 1.54
CA ALA A 83 -21.94 -33.27 2.88
C ALA A 83 -20.46 -33.26 3.31
N ALA A 84 -19.75 -32.25 2.90
CA ALA A 84 -18.78 -31.63 3.77
C ALA A 84 -19.25 -30.17 4.02
N THR A 85 -19.77 -29.94 5.21
CA THR A 85 -20.00 -28.57 5.73
C THR A 85 -18.65 -27.90 5.78
N ALA A 86 -18.28 -27.20 4.69
CA ALA A 86 -17.15 -26.29 4.69
C ALA A 86 -17.54 -25.16 5.66
N MET A 87 -17.03 -25.23 6.88
CA MET A 87 -17.01 -24.10 7.80
C MET A 87 -16.34 -22.95 7.06
N LEU A 88 -17.13 -21.91 6.78
CA LEU A 88 -16.57 -20.61 6.38
C LEU A 88 -15.52 -20.24 7.42
N PRO A 89 -14.29 -19.85 7.01
CA PRO A 89 -13.29 -19.45 7.98
C PRO A 89 -13.88 -18.33 8.84
N ASP A 90 -13.81 -18.50 10.15
CA ASP A 90 -14.23 -17.52 11.13
C ASP A 90 -13.56 -16.18 10.71
N GLY A 91 -14.35 -15.10 10.58
CA GLY A 91 -13.85 -13.79 10.15
C GLY A 91 -12.68 -13.30 11.03
N ARG A 92 -12.59 -13.80 12.26
CA ARG A 92 -11.48 -13.58 13.18
C ARG A 92 -10.21 -14.32 12.74
N ALA A 93 -10.32 -15.55 12.23
CA ALA A 93 -9.18 -16.31 11.72
C ALA A 93 -8.60 -15.64 10.45
N ALA A 94 -9.45 -15.17 9.54
CA ALA A 94 -9.03 -14.44 8.35
C ALA A 94 -8.35 -13.08 8.69
N ALA A 95 -8.89 -12.35 9.66
CA ALA A 95 -8.29 -11.13 10.15
C ALA A 95 -6.91 -11.38 10.80
N ASN A 96 -6.78 -12.42 11.62
CA ASN A 96 -5.51 -12.79 12.24
C ASN A 96 -4.47 -13.23 11.19
N ALA A 97 -4.88 -13.94 10.15
CA ALA A 97 -4.00 -14.33 9.05
C ALA A 97 -3.50 -13.07 8.29
N TYR A 98 -4.38 -12.11 8.01
CA TYR A 98 -3.99 -10.86 7.36
C TYR A 98 -2.98 -10.07 8.21
N LEU A 99 -3.21 -9.94 9.52
CA LEU A 99 -2.28 -9.27 10.43
C LEU A 99 -0.92 -9.95 10.48
N ALA A 100 -0.90 -11.29 10.49
CA ALA A 100 0.35 -12.05 10.46
C ALA A 100 1.16 -11.80 9.17
N GLU A 101 0.48 -11.69 8.01
CA GLU A 101 1.11 -11.33 6.74
C GLU A 101 1.66 -9.90 6.78
N HIS A 102 0.88 -8.95 7.29
CA HIS A 102 1.30 -7.56 7.44
C HIS A 102 2.55 -7.46 8.32
N ASP A 103 2.59 -8.15 9.46
CA ASP A 103 3.73 -8.19 10.36
C ASP A 103 4.96 -8.83 9.70
N ALA A 104 4.77 -9.88 8.89
CA ALA A 104 5.85 -10.54 8.16
C ALA A 104 6.47 -9.61 7.11
N ILE A 105 5.65 -8.86 6.37
CA ILE A 105 6.10 -7.85 5.41
C ILE A 105 6.87 -6.72 6.14
N THR A 106 6.33 -6.23 7.26
CA THR A 106 6.98 -5.20 8.07
C THR A 106 8.36 -5.65 8.52
N ARG A 107 8.51 -6.87 9.03
CA ARG A 107 9.82 -7.43 9.41
C ARG A 107 10.80 -7.49 8.23
N THR A 108 10.32 -7.81 7.03
CA THR A 108 11.17 -7.82 5.83
C THR A 108 11.73 -6.41 5.53
N ILE A 109 10.90 -5.39 5.63
CA ILE A 109 11.32 -3.99 5.45
C ILE A 109 12.21 -3.53 6.62
N ASP A 110 11.96 -3.99 7.84
CA ASP A 110 12.79 -3.66 9.01
C ASP A 110 14.23 -4.15 8.85
N CYS A 111 14.46 -5.29 8.18
CA CYS A 111 15.83 -5.74 7.84
C CYS A 111 16.54 -4.72 6.94
N TYR A 112 15.84 -4.17 5.94
CA TYR A 112 16.35 -3.12 5.07
C TYR A 112 16.71 -1.85 5.87
N ILE A 113 15.85 -1.40 6.76
CA ILE A 113 16.09 -0.21 7.60
C ILE A 113 17.23 -0.46 8.59
N ALA A 114 17.28 -1.63 9.22
CA ALA A 114 18.35 -1.99 10.15
C ALA A 114 19.72 -1.97 9.48
N SER A 115 19.80 -2.47 8.26
CA SER A 115 21.02 -2.45 7.43
C SER A 115 21.46 -1.02 7.12
N GLY A 116 20.56 -0.15 6.69
CA GLY A 116 20.87 1.27 6.45
C GLY A 116 21.38 1.98 7.71
N ARG A 117 20.77 1.71 8.87
CA ARG A 117 21.24 2.26 10.16
C ARG A 117 22.60 1.78 10.55
N ALA A 118 22.89 0.51 10.32
CA ALA A 118 24.19 -0.09 10.66
C ALA A 118 25.28 0.20 9.63
N GLY A 119 24.93 0.49 8.39
CA GLY A 119 25.87 0.57 7.28
C GLY A 119 26.46 -0.80 6.91
N ASP A 120 25.65 -1.85 7.04
CA ASP A 120 26.03 -3.25 6.83
C ASP A 120 25.00 -3.92 5.92
N SER A 121 25.37 -4.18 4.66
CA SER A 121 24.45 -4.73 3.67
C SER A 121 24.05 -6.17 3.95
N ASP A 122 24.85 -6.94 4.69
CA ASP A 122 24.54 -8.33 5.01
C ASP A 122 23.26 -8.49 5.83
N LEU A 123 22.88 -7.46 6.58
CA LEU A 123 21.63 -7.44 7.36
C LEU A 123 20.37 -7.39 6.47
N MET A 124 20.45 -6.78 5.28
CA MET A 124 19.29 -6.69 4.38
C MET A 124 19.28 -7.77 3.29
N ARG A 125 20.41 -8.40 2.97
CA ARG A 125 20.48 -9.43 1.91
C ARG A 125 19.40 -10.50 2.04
N PRO A 126 19.08 -11.05 3.24
CA PRO A 126 18.04 -12.08 3.38
C PRO A 126 16.62 -11.58 3.08
N ALA A 127 16.39 -10.25 3.08
CA ALA A 127 15.10 -9.65 2.76
C ALA A 127 14.86 -9.50 1.26
N PHE A 128 15.88 -9.63 0.42
CA PHE A 128 15.80 -9.46 -1.02
C PHE A 128 15.81 -10.79 -1.78
N HIS A 129 15.07 -10.83 -2.88
CA HIS A 129 15.20 -11.91 -3.84
C HIS A 129 16.59 -11.83 -4.50
N PRO A 130 17.26 -12.95 -4.81
CA PRO A 130 18.59 -12.92 -5.45
C PRO A 130 18.65 -12.14 -6.77
N GLU A 131 17.54 -12.08 -7.51
CA GLU A 131 17.41 -11.34 -8.78
C GLU A 131 16.66 -10.01 -8.58
N ALA A 132 16.65 -9.46 -7.36
CA ALA A 132 16.00 -8.19 -7.12
C ALA A 132 16.66 -7.05 -7.86
N THR A 133 15.85 -6.07 -8.27
CA THR A 133 16.30 -4.89 -8.99
C THR A 133 15.96 -3.62 -8.24
N MET A 134 16.67 -2.54 -8.57
CA MET A 134 16.30 -1.21 -8.12
C MET A 134 16.28 -0.23 -9.27
N ALA A 135 15.43 0.81 -9.17
CA ALA A 135 15.39 1.94 -10.09
C ALA A 135 14.94 3.20 -9.34
N GLY A 136 15.47 4.35 -9.71
CA GLY A 136 15.05 5.61 -9.10
C GLY A 136 15.93 6.78 -9.45
N TYR A 137 15.72 7.88 -8.76
CA TYR A 137 16.46 9.12 -8.95
C TYR A 137 17.12 9.56 -7.64
N CYS A 138 18.38 9.98 -7.75
CA CYS A 138 19.14 10.63 -6.68
C CYS A 138 19.88 11.82 -7.27
N GLN A 139 19.64 13.02 -6.76
CA GLN A 139 20.28 14.26 -7.22
C GLN A 139 20.18 14.45 -8.76
N GLY A 140 19.02 14.16 -9.32
CA GLY A 140 18.76 14.27 -10.76
C GLY A 140 19.38 13.18 -11.62
N ILE A 141 20.11 12.22 -11.03
CA ILE A 141 20.72 11.09 -11.74
C ILE A 141 19.81 9.88 -11.63
N GLU A 142 19.51 9.25 -12.77
CA GLU A 142 18.75 7.99 -12.81
C GLU A 142 19.67 6.81 -12.46
N TYR A 143 19.15 5.93 -11.60
CA TYR A 143 19.76 4.65 -11.26
C TYR A 143 18.83 3.52 -11.68
N SER A 144 19.38 2.49 -12.31
CA SER A 144 18.63 1.29 -12.68
C SER A 144 19.59 0.10 -12.75
N GLY A 145 19.19 -1.03 -12.15
CA GLY A 145 20.01 -2.23 -12.21
C GLY A 145 19.74 -3.24 -11.11
N SER A 146 20.73 -4.08 -10.85
CA SER A 146 20.69 -5.06 -9.77
C SER A 146 20.65 -4.40 -8.41
N ILE A 147 20.00 -5.06 -7.45
CA ILE A 147 19.98 -4.62 -6.05
C ILE A 147 21.39 -4.65 -5.41
N GLU A 148 22.34 -5.40 -5.98
CA GLU A 148 23.74 -5.43 -5.49
C GLU A 148 24.36 -4.04 -5.44
N HIS A 149 23.98 -3.12 -6.35
CA HIS A 149 24.45 -1.74 -6.32
C HIS A 149 24.04 -1.01 -5.02
N LEU A 150 22.86 -1.35 -4.45
CA LEU A 150 22.47 -0.81 -3.16
C LEU A 150 23.33 -1.37 -2.03
N PHE A 151 23.64 -2.66 -2.07
CA PHE A 151 24.47 -3.30 -1.07
C PHE A 151 25.87 -2.69 -1.05
N GLU A 152 26.49 -2.57 -2.21
CA GLU A 152 27.78 -1.91 -2.39
C GLU A 152 27.74 -0.45 -1.89
N TRP A 153 26.64 0.25 -2.20
CA TRP A 153 26.49 1.64 -1.78
C TRP A 153 26.38 1.77 -0.24
N ILE A 154 25.61 0.89 0.42
CA ILE A 154 25.49 0.86 1.88
C ILE A 154 26.84 0.63 2.56
N ASP A 155 27.57 -0.40 2.09
CA ASP A 155 28.88 -0.74 2.66
C ASP A 155 29.92 0.37 2.44
N ALA A 156 29.85 1.07 1.29
CA ALA A 156 30.76 2.16 0.98
C ALA A 156 30.47 3.47 1.73
N ASN A 157 29.18 3.75 2.01
CA ASN A 157 28.77 5.03 2.60
C ASN A 157 28.60 5.00 4.11
N GLY A 158 28.61 3.82 4.72
CA GLY A 158 28.59 3.63 6.16
C GLY A 158 27.23 3.91 6.81
N PRO A 159 27.16 3.92 8.15
CA PRO A 159 25.92 3.92 8.87
C PRO A 159 25.15 5.23 8.75
N ALA A 160 23.82 5.11 8.76
CA ALA A 160 22.87 6.21 8.87
C ALA A 160 21.95 5.98 10.10
N PRO A 161 22.43 6.20 11.32
CA PRO A 161 21.74 5.81 12.55
C PRO A 161 20.42 6.57 12.76
N ASP A 162 20.28 7.74 12.15
CA ASP A 162 19.11 8.62 12.30
C ASP A 162 17.98 8.31 11.31
N ILE A 163 18.06 7.23 10.53
CA ILE A 163 17.00 6.81 9.64
C ILE A 163 15.69 6.68 10.41
N ASN A 164 14.69 7.44 9.95
CA ASN A 164 13.35 7.48 10.49
C ASN A 164 12.33 7.06 9.41
N PRO A 165 11.94 5.78 9.33
CA PRO A 165 11.01 5.28 8.36
C PRO A 165 9.56 5.54 8.77
N ARG A 166 8.70 5.73 7.77
CA ARG A 166 7.23 5.77 7.94
C ARG A 166 6.57 4.92 6.87
N PHE A 167 5.88 3.87 7.28
CA PHE A 167 5.03 3.11 6.38
C PHE A 167 3.84 3.97 5.98
N ALA A 168 3.83 4.46 4.75
CA ALA A 168 2.71 5.21 4.20
C ALA A 168 1.59 4.29 3.75
N ARG A 169 1.94 3.07 3.25
CA ARG A 169 0.98 2.09 2.76
C ARG A 169 1.59 0.70 2.69
N ILE A 170 0.80 -0.32 3.04
CA ILE A 170 1.06 -1.73 2.75
C ILE A 170 -0.20 -2.29 2.09
N GLU A 171 -0.06 -2.85 0.90
CA GLU A 171 -1.12 -3.55 0.17
C GLU A 171 -0.70 -5.01 -0.05
N ILE A 172 -1.60 -5.94 0.25
CA ILE A 172 -1.35 -7.38 0.17
C ILE A 172 -2.33 -8.00 -0.81
N PHE A 173 -1.81 -8.71 -1.81
CA PHE A 173 -2.56 -9.40 -2.86
C PHE A 173 -2.09 -10.86 -2.91
N GLU A 174 -2.62 -11.69 -2.01
CA GLU A 174 -2.24 -13.11 -1.91
C GLU A 174 -0.73 -13.29 -1.70
N THR A 175 0.01 -13.59 -2.76
CA THR A 175 1.47 -13.80 -2.75
C THR A 175 2.28 -12.58 -3.16
N ILE A 176 1.64 -11.45 -3.42
CA ILE A 176 2.28 -10.20 -3.83
C ILE A 176 1.96 -9.12 -2.81
N ALA A 177 2.94 -8.28 -2.48
CA ALA A 177 2.70 -7.08 -1.69
C ALA A 177 3.39 -5.86 -2.28
N ILE A 178 2.80 -4.69 -2.01
CA ILE A 178 3.38 -3.39 -2.33
C ILE A 178 3.51 -2.61 -1.02
N VAL A 179 4.71 -2.09 -0.77
CA VAL A 179 4.99 -1.24 0.39
C VAL A 179 5.43 0.13 -0.09
N HIS A 180 4.78 1.18 0.38
CA HIS A 180 5.23 2.55 0.23
C HIS A 180 5.84 3.01 1.55
N LEU A 181 7.12 3.37 1.52
CA LEU A 181 7.90 3.82 2.66
C LEU A 181 8.39 5.25 2.41
N GLU A 182 8.20 6.13 3.37
CA GLU A 182 8.82 7.45 3.42
C GLU A 182 9.94 7.41 4.46
N VAL A 183 11.13 7.83 4.08
CA VAL A 183 12.32 7.78 4.93
C VAL A 183 12.92 9.16 5.06
N GLN A 184 13.32 9.53 6.28
CA GLN A 184 14.10 10.71 6.59
C GLN A 184 15.39 10.31 7.31
N GLY A 185 16.40 11.17 7.30
CA GLY A 185 17.64 10.97 8.06
C GLY A 185 18.59 9.94 7.44
N TRP A 186 18.46 9.65 6.17
CA TRP A 186 19.43 8.77 5.48
C TRP A 186 20.69 9.55 5.15
N SER A 187 21.59 9.63 6.09
CA SER A 187 22.76 10.50 6.01
C SER A 187 24.06 9.76 5.61
N GLY A 188 24.39 8.63 6.22
CA GLY A 188 25.65 7.93 5.96
C GLY A 188 26.85 8.89 5.92
N LYS A 189 27.75 8.72 4.95
CA LYS A 189 28.82 9.70 4.64
C LYS A 189 28.31 11.01 4.06
N LEU A 190 27.03 11.11 3.76
CA LEU A 190 26.33 12.32 3.41
C LEU A 190 25.83 13.05 4.66
N ALA A 191 26.49 12.85 5.81
CA ALA A 191 26.15 13.48 7.08
C ALA A 191 25.99 15.00 6.91
N GLY A 192 24.84 15.52 7.35
CA GLY A 192 24.43 16.91 7.15
C GLY A 192 23.41 17.12 6.03
N THR A 193 23.08 16.08 5.25
CA THR A 193 21.93 16.11 4.35
C THR A 193 20.69 15.61 5.09
N ASP A 194 19.68 16.43 5.23
CA ASP A 194 18.34 16.02 5.71
C ASP A 194 17.55 15.40 4.55
N ALA A 195 18.07 14.32 4.03
CA ALA A 195 17.50 13.67 2.86
C ALA A 195 16.17 13.00 3.20
N ARG A 196 15.16 13.31 2.39
CA ARG A 196 13.90 12.58 2.35
C ARG A 196 13.89 11.67 1.13
N ILE A 197 13.50 10.41 1.33
CA ILE A 197 13.41 9.43 0.25
C ILE A 197 12.00 8.84 0.27
N SER A 198 11.33 8.86 -0.88
CA SER A 198 10.11 8.10 -1.10
C SER A 198 10.47 6.79 -1.79
N GLU A 199 10.04 5.68 -1.23
CA GLU A 199 10.40 4.34 -1.69
C GLU A 199 9.16 3.47 -1.89
N VAL A 200 9.14 2.72 -2.98
CA VAL A 200 8.13 1.70 -3.24
C VAL A 200 8.82 0.36 -3.43
N PHE A 201 8.40 -0.62 -2.65
CA PHE A 201 8.87 -1.98 -2.74
C PHE A 201 7.78 -2.89 -3.28
N THR A 202 8.13 -3.77 -4.21
CA THR A 202 7.31 -4.91 -4.60
C THR A 202 7.89 -6.15 -3.95
N LEU A 203 7.04 -6.93 -3.27
CA LEU A 203 7.43 -8.15 -2.59
C LEU A 203 6.68 -9.34 -3.17
N LEU A 204 7.33 -10.50 -3.15
CA LEU A 204 6.76 -11.80 -3.52
C LEU A 204 6.90 -12.76 -2.35
N LYS A 205 5.81 -13.47 -2.02
CA LYS A 205 5.82 -14.54 -1.02
C LYS A 205 6.29 -15.85 -1.65
N ARG A 206 7.44 -16.34 -1.21
CA ARG A 206 8.03 -17.58 -1.70
C ARG A 206 8.37 -18.52 -0.53
N ALA A 207 7.87 -19.73 -0.56
CA ALA A 207 8.08 -20.72 0.51
C ALA A 207 7.72 -20.20 1.92
N GLY A 208 6.68 -19.35 2.02
CA GLY A 208 6.23 -18.76 3.28
C GLY A 208 6.96 -17.48 3.70
N GLN A 209 8.01 -17.08 2.99
CA GLN A 209 8.77 -15.85 3.24
C GLN A 209 8.42 -14.74 2.24
N TRP A 210 8.34 -13.50 2.73
CA TRP A 210 8.25 -12.32 1.88
C TRP A 210 9.65 -11.86 1.50
N LEU A 211 9.90 -11.73 0.18
CA LEU A 211 11.16 -11.25 -0.38
C LEU A 211 10.91 -10.04 -1.26
N ILE A 212 11.72 -9.00 -1.12
CA ILE A 212 11.68 -7.81 -1.97
C ILE A 212 12.22 -8.20 -3.35
N THR A 213 11.42 -7.99 -4.39
CA THR A 213 11.82 -8.25 -5.80
C THR A 213 12.20 -6.98 -6.53
N GLN A 214 11.68 -5.83 -6.11
CA GLN A 214 12.01 -4.55 -6.69
C GLN A 214 11.95 -3.44 -5.66
N LYS A 215 12.90 -2.51 -5.75
CA LYS A 215 12.92 -1.23 -5.03
C LYS A 215 12.89 -0.11 -6.04
N THR A 216 11.88 0.77 -5.96
CA THR A 216 11.84 2.01 -6.73
C THR A 216 11.91 3.17 -5.75
N PHE A 217 12.72 4.19 -6.05
CA PHE A 217 12.94 5.28 -5.11
C PHE A 217 13.08 6.64 -5.78
N HIS A 218 12.77 7.68 -5.03
CA HIS A 218 13.08 9.06 -5.38
C HIS A 218 13.71 9.75 -4.17
N TRP A 219 14.95 10.17 -4.33
CA TRP A 219 15.65 11.00 -3.36
C TRP A 219 15.29 12.46 -3.59
N HIS A 220 14.63 13.09 -2.63
CA HIS A 220 14.22 14.47 -2.73
C HIS A 220 15.39 15.40 -2.40
N ASP A 221 15.69 16.29 -3.32
CA ASP A 221 16.64 17.37 -3.06
C ASP A 221 16.02 18.34 -2.04
N THR A 222 16.78 18.72 -1.03
CA THR A 222 16.39 19.70 0.00
C THR A 222 16.72 21.12 -0.42
#